data_66747f2bcf00f301cef39873bc865433
#
_entry.id   66747f2bcf00f301cef39873bc865433
#
_cell.length_a   1.000
_cell.length_b   1.000
_cell.length_c   1.000
_cell.angle_alpha   90.00
_cell.angle_beta   90.00
_cell.angle_gamma   90.00
#
_symmetry.space_group_name_H-M   'P 1'
#
loop_
_entity.id
_entity.type
_entity.pdbx_description
1 polymer ?
#
loop_
_entity_poly.entity_id
_entity_poly.type
_entity_poly.pdbx_seq_one_letter_code
_entity_poly.pdbx_strand_id
1 'polypeptide(L)'
;MKKIIYVLIIPLVVASGLAFAYREIKKETSEKSTPKPLSAAEREAALKKWEATPDGIQYKKWEASAEGKKVLAGAAKLRKSIRDSIPMEGVVTSLALPPGSRLGFGLMVRINGDDYILSFGLQQSTEFQPLHSLKVNDKLLIRSRFVSYAPKYSYPIVAGDYVERDSKILYKRAPRKGGC
;
A
#
# COMPACT_ATOMS: atom_id res chain seq x y z
N MET A 1 -57.85 -15.18 29.83
CA MET A 1 -56.97 -14.08 30.29
C MET A 1 -55.49 -14.41 30.32
N LYS A 2 -55.07 -15.66 30.51
CA LYS A 2 -53.61 -16.02 30.54
C LYS A 2 -52.89 -15.94 29.20
N LYS A 3 -53.55 -16.14 28.07
CA LYS A 3 -52.92 -16.11 26.70
C LYS A 3 -52.59 -14.73 26.16
N ILE A 4 -53.26 -13.68 26.64
CA ILE A 4 -53.04 -12.30 26.18
C ILE A 4 -51.79 -11.69 26.84
N ILE A 5 -51.44 -12.12 28.05
CA ILE A 5 -50.28 -11.61 28.79
C ILE A 5 -48.96 -12.01 28.12
N TYR A 6 -48.88 -13.20 27.53
CA TYR A 6 -47.68 -13.68 26.85
C TYR A 6 -47.41 -12.96 25.52
N VAL A 7 -48.45 -12.50 24.82
CA VAL A 7 -48.34 -11.78 23.55
C VAL A 7 -47.79 -10.35 23.75
N LEU A 8 -48.00 -9.74 24.92
CA LEU A 8 -47.49 -8.40 25.24
C LEU A 8 -46.09 -8.43 25.86
N ILE A 9 -45.67 -9.51 26.51
CA ILE A 9 -44.35 -9.60 27.16
C ILE A 9 -43.24 -9.87 26.11
N ILE A 10 -43.50 -10.69 25.08
CA ILE A 10 -42.53 -11.07 24.07
C ILE A 10 -42.03 -9.86 23.27
N PRO A 11 -42.85 -8.94 22.74
CA PRO A 11 -42.35 -7.77 22.02
C PRO A 11 -41.60 -6.80 22.91
N LEU A 12 -41.91 -6.72 24.21
CA LEU A 12 -41.20 -5.84 25.15
C LEU A 12 -39.78 -6.32 25.43
N VAL A 13 -39.57 -7.62 25.55
CA VAL A 13 -38.22 -8.22 25.74
C VAL A 13 -37.36 -8.09 24.50
N VAL A 14 -37.97 -8.25 23.31
CA VAL A 14 -37.24 -8.09 22.05
C VAL A 14 -36.83 -6.61 21.82
N ALA A 15 -37.71 -5.67 22.13
CA ALA A 15 -37.42 -4.23 22.00
C ALA A 15 -36.32 -3.78 22.97
N SER A 16 -36.33 -4.29 24.22
CA SER A 16 -35.27 -3.97 25.20
C SER A 16 -33.92 -4.62 24.83
N GLY A 17 -33.92 -5.86 24.34
CA GLY A 17 -32.71 -6.55 23.88
C GLY A 17 -32.04 -5.84 22.70
N LEU A 18 -32.80 -5.36 21.71
CA LEU A 18 -32.30 -4.61 20.57
C LEU A 18 -31.75 -3.24 20.99
N ALA A 19 -32.37 -2.57 21.95
CA ALA A 19 -31.87 -1.28 22.47
C ALA A 19 -30.54 -1.42 23.21
N PHE A 20 -30.34 -2.51 23.96
CA PHE A 20 -29.09 -2.81 24.63
C PHE A 20 -27.98 -3.18 23.63
N ALA A 21 -28.26 -4.05 22.66
CA ALA A 21 -27.30 -4.42 21.62
C ALA A 21 -26.86 -3.19 20.77
N TYR A 22 -27.82 -2.32 20.42
CA TYR A 22 -27.53 -1.09 19.69
C TYR A 22 -26.67 -0.09 20.49
N ARG A 23 -26.86 -0.05 21.81
CA ARG A 23 -26.11 0.82 22.73
C ARG A 23 -24.66 0.32 22.94
N GLU A 24 -24.44 -1.00 23.01
CA GLU A 24 -23.10 -1.59 23.08
C GLU A 24 -22.34 -1.42 21.78
N ILE A 25 -22.96 -1.69 20.62
CA ILE A 25 -22.35 -1.47 19.32
C ILE A 25 -21.94 0.00 19.14
N LYS A 26 -22.78 0.95 19.59
CA LYS A 26 -22.47 2.38 19.52
C LYS A 26 -21.36 2.78 20.48
N LYS A 27 -21.21 2.13 21.63
CA LYS A 27 -20.12 2.34 22.57
C LYS A 27 -18.79 1.81 22.03
N GLU A 28 -18.77 0.59 21.48
CA GLU A 28 -17.57 0.02 20.86
C GLU A 28 -17.10 0.79 19.61
N THR A 29 -18.04 1.37 18.84
CA THR A 29 -17.68 2.20 17.67
C THR A 29 -17.19 3.60 18.06
N SER A 30 -17.53 4.08 19.26
CA SER A 30 -17.17 5.40 19.79
C SER A 30 -15.79 5.42 20.49
N GLU A 31 -15.25 4.28 20.89
CA GLU A 31 -13.97 4.16 21.60
C GLU A 31 -12.80 3.67 20.74
N LYS A 32 -12.89 3.71 19.39
CA LYS A 32 -11.69 3.65 18.57
C LYS A 32 -10.96 4.99 18.68
N SER A 33 -10.37 5.22 19.85
CA SER A 33 -9.37 6.26 20.02
C SER A 33 -8.28 6.05 18.96
N THR A 34 -8.06 7.06 18.14
CA THR A 34 -6.93 7.07 17.21
C THR A 34 -5.67 6.77 18.02
N PRO A 35 -4.90 5.71 17.72
CA PRO A 35 -3.73 5.37 18.51
C PRO A 35 -2.81 6.60 18.60
N LYS A 36 -2.48 7.02 19.80
CA LYS A 36 -1.54 8.13 20.01
C LYS A 36 -0.24 7.82 19.27
N PRO A 37 0.31 8.74 18.48
CA PRO A 37 1.57 8.51 17.80
C PRO A 37 2.66 8.14 18.81
N LEU A 38 3.38 7.06 18.56
CA LEU A 38 4.50 6.64 19.40
C LEU A 38 5.56 7.74 19.48
N SER A 39 6.11 7.98 20.64
CA SER A 39 7.29 8.83 20.83
C SER A 39 8.51 8.26 20.10
N ALA A 40 9.56 9.06 19.92
CA ALA A 40 10.81 8.60 19.30
C ALA A 40 11.43 7.40 20.03
N ALA A 41 11.43 7.46 21.37
CA ALA A 41 11.97 6.38 22.22
C ALA A 41 11.14 5.09 22.10
N GLU A 42 9.81 5.19 22.09
CA GLU A 42 8.93 4.02 21.90
C GLU A 42 9.09 3.40 20.52
N ARG A 43 9.28 4.20 19.46
CA ARG A 43 9.58 3.72 18.11
C ARG A 43 10.91 2.98 18.04
N GLU A 44 11.95 3.50 18.68
CA GLU A 44 13.26 2.86 18.74
C GLU A 44 13.21 1.55 19.52
N ALA A 45 12.52 1.51 20.67
CA ALA A 45 12.32 0.28 21.44
C ALA A 45 11.53 -0.77 20.65
N ALA A 46 10.47 -0.37 19.95
CA ALA A 46 9.70 -1.26 19.09
C ALA A 46 10.53 -1.81 17.93
N LEU A 47 11.38 -0.98 17.32
CA LEU A 47 12.30 -1.41 16.26
C LEU A 47 13.31 -2.44 16.79
N LYS A 48 13.98 -2.19 17.91
CA LYS A 48 14.91 -3.13 18.54
C LYS A 48 14.23 -4.46 18.87
N LYS A 49 12.98 -4.40 19.39
CA LYS A 49 12.20 -5.61 19.67
C LYS A 49 11.89 -6.38 18.39
N TRP A 50 11.51 -5.70 17.32
CA TRP A 50 11.26 -6.33 16.03
C TRP A 50 12.54 -6.94 15.43
N GLU A 51 13.69 -6.23 15.49
CA GLU A 51 14.98 -6.70 14.99
C GLU A 51 15.43 -8.00 15.66
N ALA A 52 14.98 -8.25 16.90
CA ALA A 52 15.26 -9.51 17.64
C ALA A 52 14.33 -10.67 17.23
N THR A 53 13.28 -10.41 16.45
CA THR A 53 12.40 -11.48 15.93
C THR A 53 13.06 -12.25 14.78
N PRO A 54 12.63 -13.50 14.48
CA PRO A 54 13.13 -14.25 13.32
C PRO A 54 13.05 -13.46 12.02
N ASP A 55 11.95 -12.74 11.79
CA ASP A 55 11.74 -11.91 10.60
C ASP A 55 12.70 -10.72 10.57
N GLY A 56 12.93 -10.06 11.70
CA GLY A 56 13.88 -8.95 11.81
C GLY A 56 15.32 -9.42 11.55
N ILE A 57 15.71 -10.57 12.09
CA ILE A 57 17.02 -11.17 11.85
C ILE A 57 17.20 -11.50 10.35
N GLN A 58 16.20 -12.11 9.71
CA GLN A 58 16.22 -12.38 8.27
C GLN A 58 16.31 -11.11 7.44
N TYR A 59 15.54 -10.08 7.82
CA TYR A 59 15.61 -8.80 7.14
C TYR A 59 16.99 -8.16 7.24
N LYS A 60 17.61 -8.13 8.41
CA LYS A 60 18.99 -7.63 8.62
C LYS A 60 20.01 -8.40 7.80
N LYS A 61 19.88 -9.72 7.72
CA LYS A 61 20.73 -10.57 6.88
C LYS A 61 20.59 -10.22 5.40
N TRP A 62 19.36 -10.02 4.91
CA TRP A 62 19.12 -9.57 3.55
C TRP A 62 19.68 -8.17 3.31
N GLU A 63 19.44 -7.20 4.21
CA GLU A 63 19.95 -5.84 4.13
C GLU A 63 21.48 -5.79 3.98
N ALA A 64 22.19 -6.67 4.67
CA ALA A 64 23.65 -6.81 4.60
C ALA A 64 24.13 -7.54 3.34
N SER A 65 23.27 -8.27 2.63
CA SER A 65 23.63 -9.03 1.42
C SER A 65 23.92 -8.12 0.23
N ALA A 66 24.61 -8.64 -0.78
CA ALA A 66 24.88 -7.91 -2.02
C ALA A 66 23.58 -7.51 -2.74
N GLU A 67 22.57 -8.40 -2.74
CA GLU A 67 21.26 -8.15 -3.32
C GLU A 67 20.51 -7.04 -2.58
N GLY A 68 20.40 -7.14 -1.25
CA GLY A 68 19.75 -6.12 -0.43
C GLY A 68 20.39 -4.75 -0.59
N LYS A 69 21.72 -4.67 -0.56
CA LYS A 69 22.47 -3.43 -0.80
C LYS A 69 22.17 -2.83 -2.17
N LYS A 70 22.08 -3.65 -3.23
CA LYS A 70 21.73 -3.20 -4.57
C LYS A 70 20.32 -2.60 -4.60
N VAL A 71 19.34 -3.29 -4.02
CA VAL A 71 17.95 -2.83 -3.95
C VAL A 71 17.84 -1.53 -3.14
N LEU A 72 18.49 -1.44 -1.99
CA LEU A 72 18.48 -0.24 -1.15
C LEU A 72 19.15 0.94 -1.85
N ALA A 73 20.26 0.72 -2.53
CA ALA A 73 20.96 1.74 -3.33
C ALA A 73 20.06 2.25 -4.47
N GLY A 74 19.40 1.34 -5.20
CA GLY A 74 18.43 1.70 -6.23
C GLY A 74 17.29 2.54 -5.69
N ALA A 75 16.70 2.15 -4.56
CA ALA A 75 15.65 2.94 -3.91
C ALA A 75 16.14 4.33 -3.49
N ALA A 76 17.37 4.44 -2.98
CA ALA A 76 17.96 5.70 -2.55
C ALA A 76 18.12 6.70 -3.71
N LYS A 77 18.46 6.24 -4.92
CA LYS A 77 18.60 7.08 -6.12
C LYS A 77 17.32 7.85 -6.47
N LEU A 78 16.15 7.27 -6.20
CA LEU A 78 14.86 7.89 -6.53
C LEU A 78 14.30 8.79 -5.42
N ARG A 79 14.81 8.71 -4.19
CA ARG A 79 14.25 9.43 -3.03
C ARG A 79 14.18 10.95 -3.24
N LYS A 80 15.19 11.55 -3.89
CA LYS A 80 15.18 12.98 -4.17
C LYS A 80 14.05 13.35 -5.13
N SER A 81 13.96 12.68 -6.27
CA SER A 81 12.91 12.95 -7.28
C SER A 81 11.51 12.75 -6.68
N ILE A 82 11.33 11.71 -5.87
CA ILE A 82 10.05 11.43 -5.20
C ILE A 82 9.71 12.52 -4.19
N ARG A 83 10.64 12.91 -3.31
CA ARG A 83 10.42 13.96 -2.30
C ARG A 83 10.08 15.30 -2.94
N ASP A 84 10.80 15.66 -3.99
CA ASP A 84 10.66 16.94 -4.68
C ASP A 84 9.56 16.89 -5.77
N SER A 85 8.80 15.77 -5.85
CA SER A 85 7.73 15.53 -6.84
C SER A 85 8.18 15.72 -8.30
N ILE A 86 9.47 15.49 -8.58
CA ILE A 86 10.07 15.60 -9.92
C ILE A 86 9.64 14.39 -10.76
N PRO A 87 9.11 14.59 -11.97
CA PRO A 87 8.84 13.50 -12.89
C PRO A 87 10.12 12.73 -13.23
N MET A 88 10.02 11.42 -13.34
CA MET A 88 11.11 10.53 -13.69
C MET A 88 10.85 9.94 -15.08
N GLU A 89 11.83 10.02 -15.97
CA GLU A 89 11.78 9.31 -17.23
C GLU A 89 12.12 7.84 -17.02
N GLY A 90 11.32 6.96 -17.61
CA GLY A 90 11.50 5.52 -17.54
C GLY A 90 11.21 4.85 -18.88
N VAL A 91 11.77 3.68 -19.07
CA VAL A 91 11.52 2.82 -20.24
C VAL A 91 10.92 1.52 -19.77
N VAL A 92 9.83 1.07 -20.37
CA VAL A 92 9.20 -0.22 -20.07
C VAL A 92 10.14 -1.36 -20.49
N THR A 93 10.53 -2.21 -19.54
CA THR A 93 11.40 -3.37 -19.80
C THR A 93 10.65 -4.70 -19.80
N SER A 94 9.49 -4.77 -19.09
CA SER A 94 8.58 -5.92 -19.11
C SER A 94 7.17 -5.47 -18.74
N LEU A 95 6.18 -6.07 -19.39
CA LEU A 95 4.76 -5.87 -19.07
C LEU A 95 4.27 -6.80 -17.94
N ALA A 96 5.13 -7.69 -17.48
CA ALA A 96 4.86 -8.59 -16.36
C ALA A 96 5.72 -8.25 -15.16
N LEU A 97 5.17 -8.43 -13.97
CA LEU A 97 5.90 -8.38 -12.72
C LEU A 97 6.80 -9.64 -12.55
N PRO A 98 7.84 -9.60 -11.72
CA PRO A 98 8.64 -10.77 -11.40
C PRO A 98 7.76 -11.95 -10.95
N PRO A 99 8.12 -13.20 -11.29
CA PRO A 99 7.36 -14.38 -10.91
C PRO A 99 7.06 -14.44 -9.42
N GLY A 100 5.84 -14.85 -9.07
CA GLY A 100 5.40 -14.94 -7.68
C GLY A 100 5.13 -13.56 -7.01
N SER A 101 5.10 -12.47 -7.78
CA SER A 101 4.75 -11.16 -7.26
C SER A 101 3.31 -11.13 -6.74
N ARG A 102 3.11 -10.39 -5.62
CA ARG A 102 1.78 -10.15 -5.00
C ARG A 102 1.44 -8.66 -4.97
N LEU A 103 1.97 -7.88 -5.92
CA LEU A 103 1.79 -6.43 -5.95
C LEU A 103 0.57 -5.98 -6.77
N GLY A 104 -0.23 -6.93 -7.28
CA GLY A 104 -1.35 -6.64 -8.15
C GLY A 104 -0.91 -6.24 -9.56
N PHE A 105 -1.53 -5.20 -10.13
CA PHE A 105 -1.17 -4.71 -11.45
C PHE A 105 0.13 -3.89 -11.40
N GLY A 106 1.02 -4.15 -12.34
CA GLY A 106 2.30 -3.45 -12.46
C GLY A 106 3.14 -3.96 -13.62
N LEU A 107 4.28 -3.33 -13.83
CA LEU A 107 5.23 -3.63 -14.89
C LEU A 107 6.67 -3.32 -14.45
N MET A 108 7.65 -3.73 -15.24
CA MET A 108 9.04 -3.39 -15.00
C MET A 108 9.42 -2.17 -15.83
N VAL A 109 10.15 -1.24 -15.21
CA VAL A 109 10.67 -0.04 -15.87
C VAL A 109 12.13 0.15 -15.54
N ARG A 110 12.88 0.72 -16.47
CA ARG A 110 14.25 1.19 -16.25
C ARG A 110 14.25 2.70 -16.10
N ILE A 111 14.76 3.18 -14.97
CA ILE A 111 14.90 4.61 -14.65
C ILE A 111 16.38 4.87 -14.32
N ASN A 112 17.00 5.83 -14.98
CA ASN A 112 18.43 6.17 -14.77
C ASN A 112 19.38 4.96 -14.83
N GLY A 113 19.08 3.98 -15.71
CA GLY A 113 19.90 2.80 -15.92
C GLY A 113 19.62 1.61 -14.98
N ASP A 114 18.83 1.78 -13.93
CA ASP A 114 18.43 0.71 -13.01
C ASP A 114 16.99 0.23 -13.25
N ASP A 115 16.73 -1.04 -13.00
CA ASP A 115 15.40 -1.63 -13.14
C ASP A 115 14.58 -1.51 -11.85
N TYR A 116 13.29 -1.21 -11.99
CA TYR A 116 12.32 -1.02 -10.91
C TYR A 116 11.02 -1.74 -11.23
N ILE A 117 10.31 -2.14 -10.19
CA ILE A 117 8.91 -2.55 -10.27
C ILE A 117 8.07 -1.27 -10.20
N LEU A 118 7.27 -0.97 -11.22
CA LEU A 118 6.24 0.07 -11.16
C LEU A 118 4.91 -0.59 -10.81
N SER A 119 4.41 -0.35 -9.59
CA SER A 119 3.20 -0.99 -9.06
C SER A 119 2.06 0.00 -8.91
N PHE A 120 0.86 -0.39 -9.34
CA PHE A 120 -0.36 0.40 -9.22
C PHE A 120 -1.27 -0.10 -8.10
N GLY A 121 -0.95 -1.25 -7.49
CA GLY A 121 -1.66 -1.86 -6.37
C GLY A 121 -2.59 -3.00 -6.77
N LEU A 122 -3.32 -3.51 -5.77
CA LEU A 122 -4.14 -4.72 -5.89
C LEU A 122 -5.51 -4.49 -6.55
N GLN A 123 -5.95 -3.25 -6.71
CA GLN A 123 -7.26 -2.96 -7.28
C GLN A 123 -7.30 -3.30 -8.76
N GLN A 124 -8.29 -4.11 -9.14
CA GLN A 124 -8.73 -4.22 -10.53
C GLN A 124 -9.62 -3.00 -10.81
N SER A 125 -9.05 -1.96 -11.38
CA SER A 125 -9.75 -0.73 -11.70
C SER A 125 -9.83 -0.56 -13.22
N THR A 126 -10.95 -0.08 -13.72
CA THR A 126 -11.08 0.39 -15.11
C THR A 126 -10.10 1.51 -15.43
N GLU A 127 -9.59 2.21 -14.40
CA GLU A 127 -8.54 3.22 -14.52
C GLU A 127 -7.23 2.67 -15.08
N PHE A 128 -6.99 1.35 -15.00
CA PHE A 128 -5.78 0.70 -15.54
C PHE A 128 -5.91 0.36 -17.04
N GLN A 129 -7.09 0.47 -17.64
CA GLN A 129 -7.30 0.13 -19.04
C GLN A 129 -6.34 0.84 -20.00
N PRO A 130 -6.03 2.15 -19.86
CA PRO A 130 -5.06 2.80 -20.73
C PRO A 130 -3.63 2.23 -20.60
N LEU A 131 -3.28 1.70 -19.42
CA LEU A 131 -1.96 1.09 -19.18
C LEU A 131 -1.76 -0.25 -19.94
N HIS A 132 -2.85 -0.93 -20.31
CA HIS A 132 -2.77 -2.15 -21.14
C HIS A 132 -2.33 -1.86 -22.57
N SER A 133 -2.32 -0.59 -23.01
CA SER A 133 -1.78 -0.18 -24.33
C SER A 133 -0.25 -0.07 -24.36
N LEU A 134 0.41 -0.19 -23.20
CA LEU A 134 1.86 -0.11 -23.10
C LEU A 134 2.56 -1.27 -23.78
N LYS A 135 3.74 -1.02 -24.29
CA LYS A 135 4.62 -1.99 -24.92
C LYS A 135 6.03 -1.90 -24.32
N VAL A 136 6.78 -2.97 -24.44
CA VAL A 136 8.22 -2.95 -24.12
C VAL A 136 8.91 -1.89 -24.98
N ASN A 137 9.84 -1.15 -24.40
CA ASN A 137 10.54 0.02 -24.94
C ASN A 137 9.71 1.32 -25.01
N ASP A 138 8.45 1.34 -24.56
CA ASP A 138 7.74 2.62 -24.40
C ASP A 138 8.47 3.51 -23.40
N LYS A 139 8.61 4.79 -23.75
CA LYS A 139 9.14 5.83 -22.85
C LYS A 139 8.01 6.43 -22.05
N LEU A 140 8.20 6.53 -20.76
CA LEU A 140 7.19 6.99 -19.81
C LEU A 140 7.70 8.16 -19.00
N LEU A 141 6.82 9.10 -18.67
CA LEU A 141 7.01 10.06 -17.61
C LEU A 141 6.24 9.58 -16.37
N ILE A 142 6.96 9.35 -15.28
CA ILE A 142 6.43 8.71 -14.07
C ILE A 142 6.54 9.67 -12.90
N ARG A 143 5.45 9.82 -12.10
CA ARG A 143 5.52 10.43 -10.77
C ARG A 143 5.11 9.42 -9.72
N SER A 144 5.78 9.49 -8.58
CA SER A 144 5.55 8.61 -7.45
C SER A 144 5.62 9.39 -6.14
N ARG A 145 4.89 8.94 -5.13
CA ARG A 145 4.93 9.48 -3.77
C ARG A 145 5.89 8.72 -2.87
N PHE A 146 6.22 7.48 -3.19
CA PHE A 146 7.15 6.68 -2.41
C PHE A 146 7.81 5.57 -3.23
N VAL A 147 8.97 5.16 -2.77
CA VAL A 147 9.65 3.94 -3.18
C VAL A 147 9.78 3.04 -1.96
N SER A 148 9.46 1.78 -2.13
CA SER A 148 9.56 0.73 -1.11
C SER A 148 10.42 -0.43 -1.61
N TYR A 149 10.68 -1.37 -0.72
CA TYR A 149 11.45 -2.58 -1.01
C TYR A 149 11.04 -3.69 -0.06
N ALA A 150 11.28 -4.91 -0.45
CA ALA A 150 11.07 -6.08 0.40
C ALA A 150 12.05 -7.18 0.00
N PRO A 151 12.51 -8.03 0.94
CA PRO A 151 13.47 -9.12 0.68
C PRO A 151 13.06 -10.08 -0.42
N LYS A 152 11.78 -10.18 -0.69
CA LYS A 152 11.22 -11.03 -1.74
C LYS A 152 11.54 -10.56 -3.16
N TYR A 153 11.86 -9.27 -3.34
CA TYR A 153 12.04 -8.67 -4.67
C TYR A 153 13.47 -8.18 -4.87
N SER A 154 14.06 -8.53 -5.99
CA SER A 154 15.40 -8.10 -6.39
C SER A 154 15.43 -6.66 -6.96
N TYR A 155 14.30 -5.96 -6.92
CA TYR A 155 14.11 -4.62 -7.46
C TYR A 155 13.34 -3.74 -6.48
N PRO A 156 13.65 -2.44 -6.36
CA PRO A 156 12.82 -1.51 -5.61
C PRO A 156 11.45 -1.37 -6.26
N ILE A 157 10.45 -1.05 -5.44
CA ILE A 157 9.05 -0.94 -5.85
C ILE A 157 8.67 0.55 -5.82
N VAL A 158 8.36 1.09 -6.98
CA VAL A 158 7.91 2.47 -7.18
C VAL A 158 6.38 2.47 -7.26
N ALA A 159 5.73 3.30 -6.48
CA ALA A 159 4.27 3.48 -6.58
C ALA A 159 3.94 4.24 -7.87
N GLY A 160 3.10 3.68 -8.72
CA GLY A 160 2.57 4.34 -9.90
C GLY A 160 1.44 5.29 -9.48
N ASP A 161 1.75 6.59 -9.34
CA ASP A 161 0.75 7.60 -9.02
C ASP A 161 0.36 8.43 -10.24
N TYR A 162 1.27 8.57 -11.20
CA TYR A 162 1.05 9.22 -12.49
C TYR A 162 1.93 8.56 -13.54
N VAL A 163 1.36 8.29 -14.69
CA VAL A 163 2.07 7.75 -15.86
C VAL A 163 1.57 8.45 -17.12
N GLU A 164 2.51 8.96 -17.89
CA GLU A 164 2.27 9.60 -19.18
C GLU A 164 3.17 8.97 -20.25
N ARG A 165 2.66 8.88 -21.48
CA ARG A 165 3.37 8.46 -22.68
C ARG A 165 2.99 9.41 -23.82
N ASP A 166 3.95 9.97 -24.51
CA ASP A 166 3.74 10.85 -25.69
C ASP A 166 2.78 12.01 -25.37
N SER A 167 2.98 12.67 -24.22
CA SER A 167 2.12 13.76 -23.71
C SER A 167 0.67 13.36 -23.41
N LYS A 168 0.37 12.06 -23.41
CA LYS A 168 -0.94 11.51 -23.05
C LYS A 168 -0.88 10.86 -21.68
N ILE A 169 -1.71 11.33 -20.76
CA ILE A 169 -1.88 10.72 -19.44
C ILE A 169 -2.54 9.36 -19.60
N LEU A 170 -1.85 8.29 -19.21
CA LEU A 170 -2.37 6.93 -19.19
C LEU A 170 -2.96 6.58 -17.84
N TYR A 171 -2.40 7.13 -16.74
CA TYR A 171 -2.88 6.90 -15.39
C TYR A 171 -2.57 8.07 -14.48
N LYS A 172 -3.53 8.40 -13.64
CA LYS A 172 -3.38 9.37 -12.55
C LYS A 172 -4.21 8.90 -11.36
N ARG A 173 -3.53 8.61 -10.27
CA ARG A 173 -4.19 8.17 -9.03
C ARG A 173 -5.10 9.25 -8.49
N ALA A 174 -6.34 8.88 -8.22
CA ALA A 174 -7.29 9.78 -7.55
C ALA A 174 -6.80 10.16 -6.13
N PRO A 175 -7.02 11.39 -5.67
CA PRO A 175 -6.78 11.76 -4.29
C PRO A 175 -7.57 10.84 -3.35
N ARG A 176 -6.97 10.43 -2.21
CA ARG A 176 -7.70 9.69 -1.19
C ARG A 176 -8.80 10.58 -0.62
N LYS A 177 -10.06 10.13 -0.74
CA LYS A 177 -11.17 10.77 -0.04
C LYS A 177 -11.04 10.47 1.46
N GLY A 178 -10.86 11.50 2.27
CA GLY A 178 -10.83 11.38 3.73
C GLY A 178 -9.46 10.93 4.26
N GLY A 179 -8.58 11.87 4.46
CA GLY A 179 -7.35 11.70 5.18
C GLY A 179 -6.98 13.02 5.83
N CYS A 180 -7.22 13.10 7.09
CA CYS A 180 -6.44 13.80 8.12
C CYS A 180 -6.81 13.21 9.43
#